data_d07487a618167da5fbb5f66753a1d10d
#
_entry.id   d07487a618167da5fbb5f66753a1d10d
#
_cell.length_a   1.000
_cell.length_b   1.000
_cell.length_c   1.000
_cell.angle_alpha   90.00
_cell.angle_beta   90.00
_cell.angle_gamma   90.00
#
_symmetry.space_group_name_H-M   'P 1'
#
loop_
_entity.id
_entity.type
_entity.pdbx_description
1 polymer ?
#
loop_
_entity_poly.entity_id
_entity_poly.type
_entity_poly.pdbx_seq_one_letter_code
_entity_poly.pdbx_strand_id
1 'polypeptide(L)'
;TQSPHEIRMSLVQLLGLDDEEIRIITPDVGGGFGAKYLIYPEEVVVPLAARLLGRPVKWVEDRREHFLTSIQERDQQWELEIALDSQGAILGVRGTLLNDQGAYTPQGINVSYNSATALPGPYRIFASTNRSTPIGSVGMFAPSPTM
;
A
#
# COMPACT_ATOMS: atom_id res chain seq x y z
N THR A 1 -8.72 -3.40 11.53
CA THR A 1 -8.52 -3.51 10.07
C THR A 1 -9.43 -2.56 9.30
N GLN A 2 -9.03 -2.18 8.10
CA GLN A 2 -9.86 -1.49 7.10
C GLN A 2 -10.32 -2.45 5.98
N SER A 3 -9.91 -3.71 6.05
CA SER A 3 -10.13 -4.73 5.02
C SER A 3 -10.61 -6.05 5.62
N PRO A 4 -11.83 -6.12 6.17
CA PRO A 4 -12.32 -7.32 6.86
C PRO A 4 -12.39 -8.56 5.96
N HIS A 5 -12.67 -8.38 4.68
CA HIS A 5 -12.72 -9.50 3.73
C HIS A 5 -11.35 -10.12 3.48
N GLU A 6 -10.32 -9.30 3.33
CA GLU A 6 -8.93 -9.75 3.15
C GLU A 6 -8.42 -10.49 4.39
N ILE A 7 -8.72 -9.97 5.59
CA ILE A 7 -8.38 -10.63 6.85
C ILE A 7 -9.08 -11.99 6.94
N ARG A 8 -10.37 -12.07 6.59
CA ARG A 8 -11.10 -13.34 6.60
C ARG A 8 -10.48 -14.36 5.66
N MET A 9 -10.21 -13.98 4.42
CA MET A 9 -9.57 -14.86 3.43
C MET A 9 -8.21 -15.36 3.92
N SER A 10 -7.40 -14.46 4.49
CA SER A 10 -6.08 -14.81 5.03
C SER A 10 -6.19 -15.78 6.21
N LEU A 11 -7.14 -15.58 7.11
CA LEU A 11 -7.35 -16.48 8.25
C LEU A 11 -7.83 -17.86 7.83
N VAL A 12 -8.75 -17.94 6.86
CA VAL A 12 -9.18 -19.21 6.24
C VAL A 12 -7.95 -19.98 5.73
N GLN A 13 -7.12 -19.31 4.95
CA GLN A 13 -5.94 -19.93 4.36
C GLN A 13 -4.87 -20.32 5.40
N LEU A 14 -4.56 -19.42 6.34
CA LEU A 14 -3.48 -19.63 7.30
C LEU A 14 -3.83 -20.62 8.42
N LEU A 15 -5.10 -20.64 8.83
CA LEU A 15 -5.57 -21.51 9.90
C LEU A 15 -6.21 -22.83 9.41
N GLY A 16 -6.38 -22.98 8.09
CA GLY A 16 -7.00 -24.14 7.48
C GLY A 16 -8.45 -24.32 7.92
N LEU A 17 -9.20 -23.23 8.01
CA LEU A 17 -10.59 -23.21 8.45
C LEU A 17 -11.54 -23.13 7.25
N ASP A 18 -12.78 -23.58 7.45
CA ASP A 18 -13.82 -23.31 6.48
C ASP A 18 -14.29 -21.85 6.55
N ASP A 19 -14.68 -21.29 5.43
CA ASP A 19 -15.11 -19.90 5.31
C ASP A 19 -16.28 -19.55 6.25
N GLU A 20 -17.14 -20.53 6.53
CA GLU A 20 -18.29 -20.39 7.43
C GLU A 20 -17.91 -20.37 8.93
N GLU A 21 -16.72 -20.85 9.28
CA GLU A 21 -16.23 -20.89 10.66
C GLU A 21 -15.74 -19.51 11.16
N ILE A 22 -15.48 -18.57 10.22
CA ILE A 22 -14.88 -17.26 10.56
C ILE A 22 -15.85 -16.13 10.26
N ARG A 23 -16.11 -15.32 11.28
CA ARG A 23 -16.81 -14.05 11.15
C ARG A 23 -15.94 -12.88 11.60
N ILE A 24 -15.64 -11.97 10.69
CA ILE A 24 -14.93 -10.72 11.00
C ILE A 24 -15.96 -9.61 11.19
N ILE A 25 -15.88 -8.92 12.32
CA ILE A 25 -16.74 -7.77 12.63
C ILE A 25 -15.82 -6.57 12.79
N THR A 26 -15.95 -5.62 11.88
CA THR A 26 -15.20 -4.36 11.93
C THR A 26 -16.21 -3.23 12.17
N PRO A 27 -16.25 -2.69 13.39
CA PRO A 27 -17.03 -1.48 13.67
C PRO A 27 -16.39 -0.27 13.03
N ASP A 28 -16.95 0.92 13.26
CA ASP A 28 -16.40 2.17 12.76
C ASP A 28 -14.93 2.34 13.19
N VAL A 29 -14.07 2.61 12.22
CA VAL A 29 -12.64 2.85 12.43
C VAL A 29 -12.32 4.33 12.23
N GLY A 30 -11.44 4.88 13.06
CA GLY A 30 -11.02 6.28 13.00
C GLY A 30 -10.04 6.61 11.87
N GLY A 31 -9.96 5.76 10.87
CA GLY A 31 -9.07 5.85 9.71
C GLY A 31 -8.15 4.63 9.61
N GLY A 32 -7.83 4.24 8.38
CA GLY A 32 -6.95 3.10 8.07
C GLY A 32 -5.59 3.54 7.53
N PHE A 33 -5.57 4.57 6.68
CA PHE A 33 -4.38 5.20 6.06
C PHE A 33 -3.44 4.23 5.35
N GLY A 34 -3.94 3.05 4.96
CA GLY A 34 -3.16 1.97 4.37
C GLY A 34 -2.52 1.03 5.40
N ALA A 35 -2.14 1.52 6.58
CA ALA A 35 -1.52 0.69 7.62
C ALA A 35 -2.46 -0.39 8.16
N LYS A 36 -3.77 -0.19 8.16
CA LYS A 36 -4.76 -1.18 8.59
C LYS A 36 -5.31 -2.06 7.48
N TYR A 37 -4.71 -2.01 6.29
CA TYR A 37 -5.13 -2.83 5.14
C TYR A 37 -4.56 -4.25 5.22
N LEU A 38 -3.33 -4.38 5.66
CA LEU A 38 -2.61 -5.66 5.70
C LEU A 38 -2.99 -6.49 6.92
N ILE A 39 -2.70 -7.79 6.81
CA ILE A 39 -2.79 -8.69 7.95
C ILE A 39 -1.51 -8.62 8.78
N TYR A 40 -1.66 -8.44 10.08
CA TYR A 40 -0.56 -8.45 11.04
C TYR A 40 -0.53 -9.76 11.82
N PRO A 41 0.64 -10.16 12.37
CA PRO A 41 0.76 -11.42 13.12
C PRO A 41 -0.27 -11.59 14.24
N GLU A 42 -0.61 -10.53 14.96
CA GLU A 42 -1.59 -10.54 16.04
C GLU A 42 -3.01 -10.84 15.55
N GLU A 43 -3.35 -10.48 14.32
CA GLU A 43 -4.66 -10.81 13.73
C GLU A 43 -4.80 -12.31 13.42
N VAL A 44 -3.69 -13.04 13.39
CA VAL A 44 -3.64 -14.51 13.26
C VAL A 44 -3.51 -15.18 14.63
N VAL A 45 -2.58 -14.69 15.46
CA VAL A 45 -2.24 -15.32 16.73
C VAL A 45 -3.37 -15.22 17.75
N VAL A 46 -4.09 -14.10 17.80
CA VAL A 46 -5.18 -13.90 18.76
C VAL A 46 -6.34 -14.87 18.53
N PRO A 47 -6.91 -15.02 17.31
CA PRO A 47 -7.95 -16.01 17.06
C PRO A 47 -7.44 -17.46 17.21
N LEU A 48 -6.21 -17.76 16.83
CA LEU A 48 -5.61 -19.07 17.08
C LEU A 48 -5.52 -19.38 18.57
N ALA A 49 -5.06 -18.43 19.39
CA ALA A 49 -5.01 -18.58 20.84
C ALA A 49 -6.41 -18.78 21.44
N ALA A 50 -7.42 -18.03 20.97
CA ALA A 50 -8.80 -18.21 21.42
C ALA A 50 -9.32 -19.61 21.11
N ARG A 51 -9.03 -20.15 19.94
CA ARG A 51 -9.39 -21.52 19.52
C ARG A 51 -8.71 -22.58 20.40
N LEU A 52 -7.40 -22.45 20.61
CA LEU A 52 -6.64 -23.40 21.41
C LEU A 52 -7.06 -23.41 22.89
N LEU A 53 -7.39 -22.24 23.44
CA LEU A 53 -7.79 -22.09 24.84
C LEU A 53 -9.29 -22.34 25.06
N GLY A 54 -10.10 -22.42 24.01
CA GLY A 54 -11.56 -22.55 24.09
C GLY A 54 -12.25 -21.39 24.81
N ARG A 55 -11.66 -20.19 24.79
CA ARG A 55 -12.19 -19.00 25.45
C ARG A 55 -11.83 -17.73 24.70
N PRO A 56 -12.57 -16.62 24.89
CA PRO A 56 -12.25 -15.33 24.28
C PRO A 56 -10.86 -14.85 24.66
N VAL A 57 -10.14 -14.33 23.69
CA VAL A 57 -8.83 -13.67 23.86
C VAL A 57 -8.93 -12.25 23.32
N LYS A 58 -8.37 -11.31 24.07
CA LYS A 58 -8.31 -9.90 23.68
C LYS A 58 -6.85 -9.45 23.63
N TRP A 59 -6.50 -8.73 22.58
CA TRP A 59 -5.25 -8.00 22.45
C TRP A 59 -5.53 -6.52 22.20
N VAL A 60 -4.71 -5.65 22.72
CA VAL A 60 -4.80 -4.21 22.54
C VAL A 60 -3.40 -3.67 22.32
N GLU A 61 -3.16 -3.16 21.15
CA GLU A 61 -1.91 -2.50 20.79
C GLU A 61 -1.82 -1.13 21.46
N ASP A 62 -0.70 -0.81 22.05
CA ASP A 62 -0.43 0.54 22.51
C ASP A 62 0.21 1.40 21.40
N ARG A 63 0.36 2.71 21.64
CA ARG A 63 0.90 3.62 20.64
C ARG A 63 2.37 3.34 20.32
N ARG A 64 3.15 2.90 21.28
CA ARG A 64 4.57 2.59 21.08
C ARG A 64 4.74 1.31 20.27
N GLU A 65 3.98 0.29 20.58
CA GLU A 65 3.94 -0.94 19.78
C GLU A 65 3.55 -0.63 18.34
N HIS A 66 2.52 0.17 18.13
CA HIS A 66 2.08 0.55 16.79
C HIS A 66 3.20 1.21 15.96
N PHE A 67 3.97 2.13 16.54
CA PHE A 67 5.08 2.76 15.84
C PHE A 67 6.24 1.81 15.53
N LEU A 68 6.40 0.74 16.30
CA LEU A 68 7.47 -0.23 16.10
C LEU A 68 7.09 -1.33 15.10
N THR A 69 5.81 -1.67 15.01
CA THR A 69 5.33 -2.86 14.28
C THR A 69 4.57 -2.54 13.00
N SER A 70 3.99 -1.35 12.89
CA SER A 70 3.25 -0.98 11.68
C SER A 70 4.20 -0.78 10.49
N ILE A 71 3.67 -1.08 9.32
CA ILE A 71 4.42 -0.94 8.06
C ILE A 71 4.85 0.50 7.80
N GLN A 72 6.06 0.66 7.26
CA GLN A 72 6.67 1.91 6.82
C GLN A 72 7.08 1.75 5.36
N GLU A 73 6.44 2.45 4.42
CA GLU A 73 6.67 2.22 2.99
C GLU A 73 6.41 3.44 2.11
N ARG A 74 6.23 4.63 2.69
CA ARG A 74 5.83 5.83 1.96
C ARG A 74 6.92 6.86 1.81
N ASP A 75 8.16 6.52 2.12
CA ASP A 75 9.29 7.39 1.88
C ASP A 75 9.65 7.35 0.39
N GLN A 76 9.53 8.52 -0.26
CA GLN A 76 9.73 8.67 -1.70
C GLN A 76 10.61 9.86 -2.00
N GLN A 77 11.57 9.65 -2.87
CA GLN A 77 12.40 10.72 -3.45
C GLN A 77 12.11 10.82 -4.94
N TRP A 78 11.82 12.04 -5.40
CA TRP A 78 11.52 12.32 -6.79
C TRP A 78 12.57 13.26 -7.40
N GLU A 79 13.02 12.91 -8.59
CA GLU A 79 13.74 13.80 -9.49
C GLU A 79 12.87 14.02 -10.71
N LEU A 80 12.40 15.27 -10.91
CA LEU A 80 11.44 15.59 -11.97
C LEU A 80 11.98 16.67 -12.88
N GLU A 81 11.74 16.51 -14.16
CA GLU A 81 11.93 17.52 -15.20
C GLU A 81 10.60 17.83 -15.86
N ILE A 82 10.30 19.11 -16.04
CA ILE A 82 9.08 19.60 -16.66
C ILE A 82 9.47 20.47 -17.85
N ALA A 83 8.94 20.12 -19.02
CA ALA A 83 9.05 20.93 -20.22
C ALA A 83 7.81 21.82 -20.37
N LEU A 84 8.02 23.11 -20.56
CA LEU A 84 6.96 24.10 -20.76
C LEU A 84 7.13 24.80 -22.11
N ASP A 85 6.02 25.22 -22.69
CA ASP A 85 6.06 26.17 -23.83
C ASP A 85 6.21 27.64 -23.35
N SER A 86 6.27 28.58 -24.30
CA SER A 86 6.40 30.01 -23.99
C SER A 86 5.17 30.62 -23.31
N GLN A 87 4.06 29.92 -23.29
CA GLN A 87 2.81 30.31 -22.64
C GLN A 87 2.59 29.64 -21.29
N GLY A 88 3.53 28.76 -20.87
CA GLY A 88 3.46 28.02 -19.61
C GLY A 88 2.65 26.74 -19.67
N ALA A 89 2.24 26.28 -20.85
CA ALA A 89 1.58 24.99 -20.99
C ALA A 89 2.61 23.84 -20.83
N ILE A 90 2.21 22.79 -20.12
CA ILE A 90 3.08 21.64 -19.86
C ILE A 90 3.14 20.78 -21.13
N LEU A 91 4.31 20.71 -21.75
CA LEU A 91 4.57 19.88 -22.91
C LEU A 91 4.90 18.45 -22.52
N GLY A 92 5.56 18.26 -21.38
CA GLY A 92 5.92 16.95 -20.90
C GLY A 92 6.49 16.97 -19.48
N VAL A 93 6.45 15.81 -18.85
CA VAL A 93 7.08 15.55 -17.55
C VAL A 93 7.86 14.24 -17.67
N ARG A 94 9.10 14.24 -17.18
CA ARG A 94 9.83 13.00 -16.97
C ARG A 94 10.48 13.00 -15.60
N GLY A 95 10.73 11.79 -15.07
CA GLY A 95 11.39 11.72 -13.79
C GLY A 95 11.77 10.33 -13.34
N THR A 96 12.47 10.30 -12.23
CA THR A 96 12.86 9.10 -11.50
C THR A 96 12.24 9.15 -10.11
N LEU A 97 11.66 8.02 -9.71
CA LEU A 97 11.14 7.80 -8.38
C LEU A 97 11.99 6.75 -7.67
N LEU A 98 12.53 7.11 -6.52
CA LEU A 98 13.06 6.17 -5.54
C LEU A 98 12.04 6.02 -4.42
N ASN A 99 11.70 4.79 -4.08
CA ASN A 99 10.73 4.49 -3.03
C ASN A 99 11.34 3.52 -2.03
N ASP A 100 11.46 3.94 -0.78
CA ASP A 100 11.79 3.02 0.32
C ASP A 100 10.52 2.26 0.73
N GLN A 101 10.58 0.95 0.63
CA GLN A 101 9.47 0.05 0.94
C GLN A 101 9.65 -0.67 2.27
N GLY A 102 10.69 -0.32 3.03
CA GLY A 102 11.03 -1.00 4.26
C GLY A 102 11.45 -2.45 4.06
N ALA A 103 11.53 -3.20 5.15
CA ALA A 103 12.09 -4.57 5.14
C ALA A 103 11.17 -5.60 4.48
N TYR A 104 9.86 -5.40 4.48
CA TYR A 104 8.89 -6.44 4.11
C TYR A 104 8.16 -6.19 2.80
N THR A 105 8.28 -5.01 2.22
CA THR A 105 7.63 -4.63 0.95
C THR A 105 6.14 -5.03 0.88
N PRO A 106 5.32 -4.71 1.86
CA PRO A 106 3.99 -5.29 2.03
C PRO A 106 2.99 -4.90 0.94
N GLN A 107 3.15 -3.70 0.36
CA GLN A 107 2.33 -3.21 -0.75
C GLN A 107 2.99 -3.41 -2.11
N GLY A 108 4.20 -3.98 -2.13
CA GLY A 108 4.95 -4.17 -3.35
C GLY A 108 5.12 -2.86 -4.12
N ILE A 109 4.87 -2.92 -5.43
CA ILE A 109 5.00 -1.77 -6.31
C ILE A 109 3.80 -0.81 -6.28
N ASN A 110 2.72 -1.15 -5.59
CA ASN A 110 1.45 -0.43 -5.69
C ASN A 110 1.57 1.05 -5.29
N VAL A 111 2.32 1.35 -4.22
CA VAL A 111 2.50 2.73 -3.75
C VAL A 111 3.24 3.56 -4.79
N SER A 112 4.35 3.06 -5.30
CA SER A 112 5.15 3.73 -6.34
C SER A 112 4.37 3.90 -7.64
N TYR A 113 3.65 2.86 -8.06
CA TYR A 113 2.78 2.88 -9.22
C TYR A 113 1.70 3.95 -9.11
N ASN A 114 0.97 3.97 -8.01
CA ASN A 114 -0.09 4.94 -7.79
C ASN A 114 0.45 6.37 -7.72
N SER A 115 1.60 6.59 -7.08
CA SER A 115 2.25 7.89 -7.03
C SER A 115 2.66 8.37 -8.42
N ALA A 116 3.25 7.50 -9.23
CA ALA A 116 3.69 7.82 -10.59
C ALA A 116 2.49 8.08 -11.53
N THR A 117 1.42 7.31 -11.42
CA THR A 117 0.20 7.52 -12.24
C THR A 117 -0.58 8.75 -11.82
N ALA A 118 -0.54 9.13 -10.55
CA ALA A 118 -1.19 10.33 -10.04
C ALA A 118 -0.38 11.62 -10.28
N LEU A 119 0.90 11.51 -10.67
CA LEU A 119 1.78 12.67 -10.89
C LEU A 119 1.22 13.75 -11.84
N PRO A 120 0.57 13.39 -12.96
CA PRO A 120 -0.01 14.40 -13.84
C PRO A 120 -1.11 15.25 -13.17
N GLY A 121 -1.76 14.73 -12.11
CA GLY A 121 -2.86 15.41 -11.43
C GLY A 121 -3.98 15.85 -12.40
N PRO A 122 -4.54 17.04 -12.22
CA PRO A 122 -5.59 17.57 -13.08
C PRO A 122 -5.05 18.25 -14.36
N TYR A 123 -3.73 18.27 -14.55
CA TYR A 123 -3.11 18.96 -15.67
C TYR A 123 -3.15 18.13 -16.94
N ARG A 124 -3.37 18.81 -18.09
CA ARG A 124 -3.25 18.19 -19.40
C ARG A 124 -1.77 18.13 -19.78
N ILE A 125 -1.20 16.93 -19.79
CA ILE A 125 0.19 16.68 -20.17
C ILE A 125 0.21 15.84 -21.45
N PHE A 126 0.92 16.30 -22.47
CA PHE A 126 0.97 15.63 -23.78
C PHE A 126 1.86 14.40 -23.79
N ALA A 127 2.92 14.41 -22.98
CA ALA A 127 3.82 13.28 -22.84
C ALA A 127 4.31 13.12 -21.40
N SER A 128 4.28 11.91 -20.87
CA SER A 128 4.90 11.58 -19.59
C SER A 128 5.77 10.34 -19.74
N THR A 129 6.99 10.40 -19.20
CA THR A 129 7.91 9.26 -19.18
C THR A 129 8.52 9.16 -17.80
N ASN A 130 8.33 8.04 -17.15
CA ASN A 130 8.91 7.75 -15.84
C ASN A 130 9.94 6.63 -15.98
N ARG A 131 11.13 6.85 -15.45
CA ARG A 131 12.12 5.79 -15.22
C ARG A 131 12.14 5.45 -13.75
N SER A 132 12.17 4.19 -13.44
CA SER A 132 12.46 3.74 -12.10
C SER A 132 13.71 2.86 -12.10
N THR A 133 14.56 3.06 -11.13
CA THR A 133 15.75 2.25 -10.88
C THR A 133 15.57 1.52 -9.56
N PRO A 134 15.87 0.23 -9.45
CA PRO A 134 15.65 -0.51 -8.21
C PRO A 134 16.78 -0.34 -7.18
N ILE A 135 16.42 0.36 -6.12
CA ILE A 135 16.49 -0.29 -4.81
C ILE A 135 15.00 -0.43 -4.44
N GLY A 136 14.35 -1.43 -5.04
CA GLY A 136 12.89 -1.56 -4.98
C GLY A 136 12.14 -0.65 -5.97
N SER A 137 12.50 -0.54 -7.24
CA SER A 137 11.96 0.45 -8.17
C SER A 137 11.10 -0.15 -9.28
N VAL A 138 10.06 0.58 -9.67
CA VAL A 138 9.16 0.27 -10.77
C VAL A 138 9.30 1.32 -11.88
N GLY A 139 9.63 0.86 -13.09
CA GLY A 139 9.59 1.69 -14.30
C GLY A 139 8.27 1.55 -15.02
N MET A 140 7.66 2.67 -15.36
CA MET A 140 6.53 2.67 -16.27
C MET A 140 6.82 3.48 -17.53
N PHE A 141 6.46 2.89 -18.66
CA PHE A 141 6.42 3.56 -19.94
C PHE A 141 4.95 3.79 -20.30
N ALA A 142 4.58 5.04 -20.55
CA ALA A 142 3.37 5.32 -21.30
C ALA A 142 3.69 5.19 -22.79
N PRO A 143 2.88 4.50 -23.61
CA PRO A 143 3.09 4.47 -25.03
C PRO A 143 2.92 5.87 -25.61
N SER A 144 3.85 6.25 -26.49
CA SER A 144 3.72 7.48 -27.28
C SER A 144 2.38 7.45 -28.04
N PRO A 145 1.61 8.54 -28.06
CA PRO A 145 0.50 8.62 -28.99
C PRO A 145 1.08 8.59 -30.39
N THR A 146 0.76 7.55 -31.14
CA THR A 146 0.99 7.55 -32.60
C THR A 146 0.25 8.72 -33.21
N MET A 147 0.97 9.54 -33.99
CA MET A 147 0.40 10.58 -34.82
C MET A 147 -0.61 10.03 -35.83
#